data_34e1ad32dcfcd43aae922306e13444aa
#
_entry.id   34e1ad32dcfcd43aae922306e13444aa
#
_cell.length_a   1.000
_cell.length_b   1.000
_cell.length_c   1.000
_cell.angle_alpha   90.00
_cell.angle_beta   90.00
_cell.angle_gamma   90.00
#
_symmetry.space_group_name_H-M   'P 1'
#
loop_
_entity.id
_entity.type
_entity.pdbx_description
1 polymer ?
#
loop_
_entity_poly.entity_id
_entity_poly.type
_entity_poly.pdbx_seq_one_letter_code
_entity_poly.pdbx_strand_id
1 'polypeptide(L)'
;MLFCFIMKNYKKARKKISNLVQINVEELTYILYICEKDKLYRKFKIPKKNGKSREIHTPERKLKYIQRKLSDQLYKIHLDYISKKNISLSISHGFEKNKSIITNARTHKNKKYLLNVDIKNFFESFNFGRVQGYFYKSKEFNFSKEESTIIAQLVCHNNTLPQGAPTSPIISNLIFNIVDLRILKLTKKYKLNYTRYADDLSFSTNNNLFKGEYINFLEELKKLLENSGFKINEEKTRLQYNSSRQEVTGLTTNKKINANRTFINKTRAMANNLYQTNSFQINEKDGTLYQLEGRFSFINQLDWENNKLEYSLTKKNTNKKFIASLNCREKQYQYFLFYKYFFNPSKPTIVTEGKTDIIHIKSALKKYYWKYPKLVTKNTDGTYNFHIYFLNKTKRLTYFLGIEENGADTMKNIWNFYMGKNNCRNIYKYIQCKQKNGTLEKANPVILLFDNEQIDSKPLNKFLTTTNLSLDDNKLSKHIVGNLFLLTIPLINNLKECEIEDLYEKDLLNTTINGKTFDKNGENNSEKYFGKYIFANHVKKYYKKINFNEFIPLLDSLNELC
;
A
#
# COMPACT_ATOMS: atom_id res chain seq x y z
N MET A 1 -34.57 -37.12 -26.70
CA MET A 1 -35.00 -35.70 -26.63
C MET A 1 -34.50 -35.01 -25.36
N LEU A 2 -34.70 -35.50 -24.17
CA LEU A 2 -34.27 -34.86 -22.89
C LEU A 2 -32.76 -34.67 -22.79
N PHE A 3 -31.93 -35.64 -23.18
CA PHE A 3 -30.47 -35.56 -23.15
C PHE A 3 -29.93 -34.49 -24.10
N CYS A 4 -30.45 -34.35 -25.31
CA CYS A 4 -30.08 -33.30 -26.26
C CYS A 4 -30.46 -31.91 -25.73
N PHE A 5 -31.59 -31.76 -25.06
CA PHE A 5 -32.05 -30.53 -24.45
C PHE A 5 -31.12 -30.10 -23.30
N ILE A 6 -30.75 -31.03 -22.41
CA ILE A 6 -29.80 -30.80 -21.34
C ILE A 6 -28.43 -30.35 -21.89
N MET A 7 -27.88 -31.05 -22.88
CA MET A 7 -26.61 -30.70 -23.50
C MET A 7 -26.62 -29.32 -24.16
N LYS A 8 -27.72 -28.94 -24.79
CA LYS A 8 -27.91 -27.62 -25.40
C LYS A 8 -27.91 -26.50 -24.34
N ASN A 9 -28.55 -26.72 -23.19
CA ASN A 9 -28.56 -25.77 -22.07
C ASN A 9 -27.17 -25.56 -21.46
N TYR A 10 -26.40 -26.64 -21.23
CA TYR A 10 -25.02 -26.51 -20.76
C TYR A 10 -24.09 -25.83 -21.75
N LYS A 11 -24.27 -26.02 -23.07
CA LYS A 11 -23.52 -25.29 -24.10
C LYS A 11 -23.80 -23.78 -24.03
N LYS A 12 -25.08 -23.39 -23.87
CA LYS A 12 -25.51 -22.00 -23.70
C LYS A 12 -24.96 -21.40 -22.41
N ALA A 13 -25.03 -22.13 -21.30
CA ALA A 13 -24.52 -21.71 -20.00
C ALA A 13 -22.99 -21.49 -20.03
N ARG A 14 -22.21 -22.39 -20.65
CA ARG A 14 -20.75 -22.21 -20.83
C ARG A 14 -20.44 -20.93 -21.60
N LYS A 15 -21.14 -20.66 -22.71
CA LYS A 15 -20.95 -19.44 -23.48
C LYS A 15 -21.24 -18.18 -22.64
N LYS A 16 -22.31 -18.19 -21.81
CA LYS A 16 -22.63 -17.05 -20.96
C LYS A 16 -21.58 -16.83 -19.88
N ILE A 17 -21.11 -17.91 -19.22
CA ILE A 17 -20.05 -17.79 -18.18
C ILE A 17 -18.71 -17.42 -18.81
N SER A 18 -18.35 -17.93 -20.00
CA SER A 18 -17.11 -17.53 -20.69
C SER A 18 -17.10 -16.04 -21.04
N ASN A 19 -18.24 -15.50 -21.50
CA ASN A 19 -18.41 -14.08 -21.76
C ASN A 19 -18.30 -13.25 -20.44
N LEU A 20 -18.92 -13.73 -19.35
CA LEU A 20 -18.86 -13.07 -18.05
C LEU A 20 -17.42 -12.90 -17.56
N VAL A 21 -16.60 -13.95 -17.72
CA VAL A 21 -15.19 -13.94 -17.30
C VAL A 21 -14.20 -13.53 -18.39
N GLN A 22 -14.71 -13.19 -19.60
CA GLN A 22 -13.90 -12.73 -20.74
C GLN A 22 -12.77 -13.70 -21.14
N ILE A 23 -13.13 -14.98 -21.35
CA ILE A 23 -12.26 -16.04 -21.88
C ILE A 23 -12.95 -16.79 -23.00
N ASN A 24 -12.20 -17.57 -23.75
CA ASN A 24 -12.78 -18.44 -24.80
C ASN A 24 -13.56 -19.61 -24.19
N VAL A 25 -14.62 -20.04 -24.88
CA VAL A 25 -15.46 -21.16 -24.43
C VAL A 25 -14.67 -22.47 -24.39
N GLU A 26 -13.72 -22.64 -25.32
CA GLU A 26 -12.84 -23.79 -25.43
C GLU A 26 -11.92 -23.87 -24.19
N GLU A 27 -11.33 -22.76 -23.78
CA GLU A 27 -10.49 -22.68 -22.57
C GLU A 27 -11.30 -23.01 -21.31
N LEU A 28 -12.52 -22.47 -21.19
CA LEU A 28 -13.41 -22.80 -20.09
C LEU A 28 -13.77 -24.29 -20.08
N THR A 29 -14.08 -24.86 -21.23
CA THR A 29 -14.43 -26.28 -21.40
C THR A 29 -13.25 -27.18 -21.03
N TYR A 30 -12.04 -26.83 -21.46
CA TYR A 30 -10.82 -27.55 -21.13
C TYR A 30 -10.60 -27.63 -19.61
N ILE A 31 -10.72 -26.50 -18.91
CA ILE A 31 -10.52 -26.44 -17.46
C ILE A 31 -11.60 -27.22 -16.69
N LEU A 32 -12.84 -27.15 -17.15
CA LEU A 32 -13.96 -27.81 -16.45
C LEU A 32 -13.98 -29.32 -16.59
N TYR A 33 -13.59 -29.86 -17.77
CA TYR A 33 -13.89 -31.24 -18.15
C TYR A 33 -12.70 -32.07 -18.64
N ILE A 34 -11.60 -31.44 -19.06
CA ILE A 34 -10.44 -32.13 -19.62
C ILE A 34 -9.27 -32.10 -18.63
N CYS A 35 -9.07 -30.97 -17.94
CA CYS A 35 -8.00 -30.86 -16.95
C CYS A 35 -8.29 -31.73 -15.71
N GLU A 36 -7.31 -32.51 -15.29
CA GLU A 36 -7.39 -33.26 -14.04
C GLU A 36 -7.51 -32.29 -12.87
N LYS A 37 -8.53 -32.49 -12.02
CA LYS A 37 -8.85 -31.58 -10.91
C LYS A 37 -7.69 -31.40 -9.93
N ASP A 38 -6.90 -32.44 -9.69
CA ASP A 38 -5.77 -32.39 -8.77
C ASP A 38 -4.61 -31.55 -9.31
N LYS A 39 -4.47 -31.42 -10.64
CA LYS A 39 -3.48 -30.57 -11.30
C LYS A 39 -3.88 -29.09 -11.33
N LEU A 40 -5.16 -28.79 -11.02
CA LEU A 40 -5.66 -27.41 -10.99
C LEU A 40 -5.32 -26.65 -9.70
N TYR A 41 -4.86 -27.33 -8.64
CA TYR A 41 -4.55 -26.74 -7.36
C TYR A 41 -3.20 -27.19 -6.82
N ARG A 42 -2.41 -26.25 -6.33
CA ARG A 42 -1.19 -26.51 -5.56
C ARG A 42 -1.49 -26.47 -4.06
N LYS A 43 -1.04 -27.49 -3.33
CA LYS A 43 -1.17 -27.59 -1.88
C LYS A 43 0.12 -27.18 -1.18
N PHE A 44 0.00 -26.39 -0.12
CA PHE A 44 1.12 -26.09 0.78
C PHE A 44 0.62 -25.80 2.20
N LYS A 45 1.51 -25.95 3.19
CA LYS A 45 1.17 -25.76 4.60
C LYS A 45 1.74 -24.46 5.14
N ILE A 46 0.93 -23.72 5.90
CA ILE A 46 1.36 -22.53 6.63
C ILE A 46 1.29 -22.83 8.13
N PRO A 47 2.38 -22.58 8.91
CA PRO A 47 2.37 -22.80 10.34
C PRO A 47 1.39 -21.84 11.04
N LYS A 48 0.61 -22.37 12.00
CA LYS A 48 -0.23 -21.59 12.92
C LYS A 48 0.56 -21.23 14.18
N LYS A 49 0.13 -20.20 14.92
CA LYS A 49 0.75 -19.77 16.18
C LYS A 49 0.77 -20.85 17.27
N ASN A 50 -0.12 -21.82 17.20
CA ASN A 50 -0.24 -22.95 18.15
C ASN A 50 0.54 -24.21 17.72
N GLY A 51 1.48 -24.08 16.81
CA GLY A 51 2.29 -25.21 16.30
C GLY A 51 1.61 -26.11 15.26
N LYS A 52 0.27 -26.03 15.10
CA LYS A 52 -0.46 -26.74 14.05
C LYS A 52 -0.22 -26.08 12.68
N SER A 53 -0.44 -26.80 11.59
CA SER A 53 -0.37 -26.25 10.24
C SER A 53 -1.78 -26.00 9.67
N ARG A 54 -1.85 -25.05 8.72
CA ARG A 54 -3.03 -24.83 7.88
C ARG A 54 -2.67 -25.24 6.47
N GLU A 55 -3.48 -26.10 5.86
CA GLU A 55 -3.33 -26.48 4.47
C GLU A 55 -4.00 -25.43 3.58
N ILE A 56 -3.27 -24.95 2.60
CA ILE A 56 -3.74 -23.95 1.63
C ILE A 56 -3.78 -24.60 0.26
N HIS A 57 -4.90 -24.45 -0.43
CA HIS A 57 -5.12 -24.91 -1.80
C HIS A 57 -5.19 -23.68 -2.72
N THR A 58 -4.10 -23.37 -3.40
CA THR A 58 -4.09 -22.25 -4.35
C THR A 58 -4.30 -22.75 -5.77
N PRO A 59 -5.20 -22.14 -6.56
CA PRO A 59 -5.40 -22.56 -7.94
C PRO A 59 -4.17 -22.26 -8.80
N GLU A 60 -3.89 -23.12 -9.76
CA GLU A 60 -2.84 -22.92 -10.77
C GLU A 60 -3.13 -21.73 -11.67
N ARG A 61 -2.11 -21.23 -12.37
CA ARG A 61 -2.12 -19.91 -13.04
C ARG A 61 -3.36 -19.66 -13.90
N LYS A 62 -3.77 -20.63 -14.74
CA LYS A 62 -4.93 -20.47 -15.61
C LYS A 62 -6.24 -20.37 -14.82
N LEU A 63 -6.51 -21.33 -13.93
CA LEU A 63 -7.71 -21.32 -13.10
C LEU A 63 -7.73 -20.08 -12.18
N LYS A 64 -6.59 -19.70 -11.62
CA LYS A 64 -6.46 -18.50 -10.79
C LYS A 64 -6.84 -17.22 -11.53
N TYR A 65 -6.45 -17.11 -12.81
CA TYR A 65 -6.83 -15.99 -13.67
C TYR A 65 -8.34 -15.92 -13.85
N ILE A 66 -8.97 -17.06 -14.21
CA ILE A 66 -10.43 -17.14 -14.39
C ILE A 66 -11.17 -16.82 -13.10
N GLN A 67 -10.73 -17.38 -11.97
CA GLN A 67 -11.35 -17.11 -10.67
C GLN A 67 -11.20 -15.64 -10.24
N ARG A 68 -10.11 -14.95 -10.59
CA ARG A 68 -9.98 -13.50 -10.36
C ARG A 68 -11.00 -12.71 -11.18
N LYS A 69 -11.10 -13.02 -12.48
CA LYS A 69 -12.10 -12.39 -13.36
C LYS A 69 -13.53 -12.62 -12.83
N LEU A 70 -13.83 -13.87 -12.44
CA LEU A 70 -15.13 -14.21 -11.86
C LEU A 70 -15.38 -13.44 -10.55
N SER A 71 -14.40 -13.38 -9.65
CA SER A 71 -14.49 -12.62 -8.40
C SER A 71 -14.82 -11.14 -8.65
N ASP A 72 -14.13 -10.51 -9.63
CA ASP A 72 -14.35 -9.11 -9.97
C ASP A 72 -15.76 -8.87 -10.55
N GLN A 73 -16.25 -9.77 -11.40
CA GLN A 73 -17.59 -9.68 -11.96
C GLN A 73 -18.69 -9.90 -10.91
N LEU A 74 -18.53 -10.91 -10.06
CA LEU A 74 -19.47 -11.16 -8.95
C LEU A 74 -19.55 -9.94 -8.01
N TYR A 75 -18.40 -9.34 -7.70
CA TYR A 75 -18.34 -8.15 -6.87
C TYR A 75 -19.00 -6.95 -7.54
N LYS A 76 -18.83 -6.76 -8.85
CA LYS A 76 -19.48 -5.70 -9.61
C LYS A 76 -20.99 -5.86 -9.60
N ILE A 77 -21.51 -7.06 -9.92
CA ILE A 77 -22.95 -7.36 -9.91
C ILE A 77 -23.53 -7.08 -8.52
N HIS A 78 -22.83 -7.53 -7.45
CA HIS A 78 -23.25 -7.29 -6.08
C HIS A 78 -23.33 -5.80 -5.73
N LEU A 79 -22.30 -5.01 -6.07
CA LEU A 79 -22.31 -3.56 -5.83
C LEU A 79 -23.45 -2.85 -6.58
N ASP A 80 -23.67 -3.22 -7.83
CA ASP A 80 -24.76 -2.66 -8.65
C ASP A 80 -26.13 -2.98 -8.04
N TYR A 81 -26.31 -4.21 -7.53
CA TYR A 81 -27.55 -4.64 -6.90
C TYR A 81 -27.84 -3.90 -5.59
N ILE A 82 -26.86 -3.82 -4.68
CA ILE A 82 -27.03 -3.13 -3.39
C ILE A 82 -27.23 -1.62 -3.59
N SER A 83 -26.55 -1.02 -4.57
CA SER A 83 -26.72 0.39 -4.93
C SER A 83 -28.15 0.67 -5.41
N LYS A 84 -28.69 -0.15 -6.34
CA LYS A 84 -30.06 -0.03 -6.85
C LYS A 84 -31.12 -0.22 -5.77
N LYS A 85 -30.83 -1.01 -4.75
CA LYS A 85 -31.77 -1.33 -3.65
C LYS A 85 -31.59 -0.47 -2.41
N ASN A 86 -30.64 0.47 -2.41
CA ASN A 86 -30.28 1.29 -1.24
C ASN A 86 -29.98 0.45 0.01
N ILE A 87 -29.33 -0.72 -0.16
CA ILE A 87 -28.99 -1.62 0.95
C ILE A 87 -27.64 -1.20 1.53
N SER A 88 -27.61 -0.87 2.81
CA SER A 88 -26.36 -0.63 3.53
C SER A 88 -25.81 -1.95 4.10
N LEU A 89 -24.68 -2.42 3.58
CA LEU A 89 -23.96 -3.58 4.11
C LEU A 89 -22.83 -3.13 5.02
N SER A 90 -23.08 -3.09 6.32
CA SER A 90 -22.08 -2.64 7.30
C SER A 90 -21.48 -3.78 8.14
N ILE A 91 -21.95 -5.03 8.03
CA ILE A 91 -21.64 -6.12 8.96
C ILE A 91 -20.29 -6.76 8.69
N SER A 92 -20.05 -7.22 7.44
CA SER A 92 -18.78 -7.85 7.09
C SER A 92 -17.67 -6.81 6.91
N HIS A 93 -16.54 -7.02 7.60
CA HIS A 93 -15.33 -6.22 7.48
C HIS A 93 -14.17 -7.01 6.87
N GLY A 94 -14.27 -8.33 6.83
CA GLY A 94 -13.32 -9.19 6.14
C GLY A 94 -13.64 -9.28 4.65
N PHE A 95 -12.61 -9.17 3.79
CA PHE A 95 -12.72 -9.32 2.34
C PHE A 95 -13.60 -8.28 1.63
N GLU A 96 -13.93 -7.17 2.28
CA GLU A 96 -14.71 -6.07 1.72
C GLU A 96 -13.81 -4.90 1.32
N LYS A 97 -14.09 -4.28 0.15
CA LYS A 97 -13.37 -3.07 -0.28
C LYS A 97 -13.62 -1.94 0.72
N ASN A 98 -12.58 -1.15 0.98
CA ASN A 98 -12.59 -0.02 1.92
C ASN A 98 -12.87 -0.39 3.39
N LYS A 99 -12.87 -1.68 3.74
CA LYS A 99 -12.94 -2.17 5.11
C LYS A 99 -11.65 -2.88 5.51
N SER A 100 -11.42 -2.99 6.82
CA SER A 100 -10.18 -3.54 7.38
C SER A 100 -10.39 -3.99 8.82
N ILE A 101 -9.36 -4.60 9.42
CA ILE A 101 -9.35 -4.89 10.86
C ILE A 101 -9.56 -3.63 11.72
N ILE A 102 -9.17 -2.45 11.23
CA ILE A 102 -9.36 -1.17 11.93
C ILE A 102 -10.83 -0.77 11.93
N THR A 103 -11.50 -0.85 10.78
CA THR A 103 -12.94 -0.54 10.69
C THR A 103 -13.77 -1.52 11.51
N ASN A 104 -13.37 -2.80 11.58
CA ASN A 104 -13.96 -3.80 12.44
C ASN A 104 -13.82 -3.42 13.93
N ALA A 105 -12.61 -3.18 14.38
CA ALA A 105 -12.29 -2.82 15.75
C ALA A 105 -12.98 -1.50 16.20
N ARG A 106 -13.21 -0.56 15.27
CA ARG A 106 -13.87 0.73 15.54
C ARG A 106 -15.27 0.57 16.14
N THR A 107 -16.05 -0.39 15.66
CA THR A 107 -17.41 -0.67 16.17
C THR A 107 -17.41 -1.13 17.63
N HIS A 108 -16.33 -1.80 18.03
CA HIS A 108 -16.20 -2.41 19.35
C HIS A 108 -15.31 -1.61 20.33
N LYS A 109 -14.90 -0.42 19.94
CA LYS A 109 -14.10 0.46 20.78
C LYS A 109 -14.88 0.96 22.01
N ASN A 110 -14.22 0.97 23.17
CA ASN A 110 -14.76 1.51 24.43
C ASN A 110 -16.08 0.86 24.85
N LYS A 111 -16.12 -0.49 24.85
CA LYS A 111 -17.27 -1.29 25.29
C LYS A 111 -17.00 -2.00 26.61
N LYS A 112 -18.03 -2.13 27.45
CA LYS A 112 -17.92 -2.84 28.75
C LYS A 112 -17.69 -4.34 28.54
N TYR A 113 -18.42 -4.92 27.59
CA TYR A 113 -18.39 -6.34 27.27
C TYR A 113 -18.08 -6.54 25.80
N LEU A 114 -17.19 -7.48 25.52
CA LEU A 114 -16.83 -7.90 24.17
C LEU A 114 -16.81 -9.44 24.12
N LEU A 115 -17.68 -10.02 23.32
CA LEU A 115 -17.73 -11.45 23.06
C LEU A 115 -17.20 -11.72 21.64
N ASN A 116 -16.14 -12.52 21.53
CA ASN A 116 -15.64 -13.02 20.27
C ASN A 116 -15.99 -14.48 20.10
N VAL A 117 -16.49 -14.84 18.92
CA VAL A 117 -16.88 -16.18 18.53
C VAL A 117 -16.23 -16.51 17.18
N ASP A 118 -15.54 -17.65 17.09
CA ASP A 118 -14.87 -18.13 15.89
C ASP A 118 -15.69 -19.27 15.27
N ILE A 119 -15.84 -19.28 13.95
CA ILE A 119 -16.53 -20.36 13.23
C ILE A 119 -15.52 -21.42 12.84
N LYS A 120 -15.78 -22.68 13.26
CA LYS A 120 -14.92 -23.82 12.93
C LYS A 120 -15.02 -24.14 11.43
N ASN A 121 -13.87 -24.32 10.77
CA ASN A 121 -13.78 -24.76 9.36
C ASN A 121 -14.64 -23.90 8.42
N PHE A 122 -14.60 -22.59 8.56
CA PHE A 122 -15.47 -21.64 7.88
C PHE A 122 -15.59 -21.88 6.36
N PHE A 123 -14.48 -21.94 5.62
CA PHE A 123 -14.52 -22.15 4.18
C PHE A 123 -14.99 -23.54 3.78
N GLU A 124 -14.66 -24.57 4.56
CA GLU A 124 -15.10 -25.94 4.34
C GLU A 124 -16.61 -26.12 4.55
N SER A 125 -17.25 -25.23 5.32
CA SER A 125 -18.71 -25.22 5.53
C SER A 125 -19.50 -24.78 4.29
N PHE A 126 -18.84 -24.23 3.26
CA PHE A 126 -19.47 -23.86 1.99
C PHE A 126 -19.25 -24.98 0.96
N ASN A 127 -20.13 -25.98 0.98
CA ASN A 127 -20.06 -27.08 0.04
C ASN A 127 -20.61 -26.70 -1.35
N PHE A 128 -20.34 -27.56 -2.33
CA PHE A 128 -20.76 -27.38 -3.74
C PHE A 128 -22.26 -27.08 -3.87
N GLY A 129 -23.12 -27.88 -3.22
CA GLY A 129 -24.58 -27.72 -3.28
C GLY A 129 -25.03 -26.36 -2.72
N ARG A 130 -24.40 -25.89 -1.64
CA ARG A 130 -24.68 -24.56 -1.06
C ARG A 130 -24.28 -23.43 -2.02
N VAL A 131 -23.12 -23.52 -2.65
CA VAL A 131 -22.66 -22.53 -3.64
C VAL A 131 -23.57 -22.51 -4.85
N GLN A 132 -23.84 -23.68 -5.44
CA GLN A 132 -24.76 -23.81 -6.57
C GLN A 132 -26.16 -23.28 -6.23
N GLY A 133 -26.73 -23.71 -5.12
CA GLY A 133 -28.07 -23.32 -4.68
C GLY A 133 -28.20 -21.82 -4.42
N TYR A 134 -27.14 -21.19 -3.86
CA TYR A 134 -27.11 -19.74 -3.67
C TYR A 134 -27.21 -19.01 -5.01
N PHE A 135 -26.33 -19.29 -5.97
CA PHE A 135 -26.33 -18.61 -7.27
C PHE A 135 -27.60 -18.88 -8.08
N TYR A 136 -28.17 -20.06 -7.99
CA TYR A 136 -29.43 -20.42 -8.67
C TYR A 136 -30.62 -19.68 -8.08
N LYS A 137 -30.70 -19.53 -6.75
CA LYS A 137 -31.84 -18.90 -6.06
C LYS A 137 -31.72 -17.39 -5.91
N SER A 138 -30.53 -16.84 -6.13
CA SER A 138 -30.25 -15.42 -5.91
C SER A 138 -30.87 -14.57 -7.01
N LYS A 139 -31.80 -13.68 -6.64
CA LYS A 139 -32.35 -12.65 -7.54
C LYS A 139 -31.32 -11.63 -8.01
N GLU A 140 -30.23 -11.50 -7.27
CA GLU A 140 -29.12 -10.57 -7.57
C GLU A 140 -28.35 -11.01 -8.82
N PHE A 141 -28.06 -12.30 -8.96
CA PHE A 141 -27.25 -12.85 -10.05
C PHE A 141 -28.07 -13.35 -11.22
N ASN A 142 -29.30 -13.82 -10.98
CA ASN A 142 -30.23 -14.34 -11.98
C ASN A 142 -29.59 -15.39 -12.92
N PHE A 143 -28.83 -16.34 -12.33
CA PHE A 143 -28.22 -17.43 -13.06
C PHE A 143 -29.14 -18.64 -13.18
N SER A 144 -29.09 -19.32 -14.34
CA SER A 144 -29.76 -20.60 -14.49
C SER A 144 -29.12 -21.68 -13.60
N LYS A 145 -29.77 -22.85 -13.48
CA LYS A 145 -29.23 -23.98 -12.74
C LYS A 145 -27.89 -24.46 -13.33
N GLU A 146 -27.79 -24.51 -14.66
CA GLU A 146 -26.59 -24.91 -15.40
C GLU A 146 -25.46 -23.88 -15.22
N GLU A 147 -25.75 -22.59 -15.29
CA GLU A 147 -24.77 -21.51 -15.03
C GLU A 147 -24.24 -21.58 -13.60
N SER A 148 -25.13 -21.76 -12.64
CA SER A 148 -24.78 -21.92 -11.21
C SER A 148 -23.94 -23.16 -10.95
N THR A 149 -24.20 -24.26 -11.69
CA THR A 149 -23.39 -25.47 -11.65
C THR A 149 -21.98 -25.22 -12.17
N ILE A 150 -21.84 -24.52 -13.30
CA ILE A 150 -20.53 -24.17 -13.87
C ILE A 150 -19.74 -23.27 -12.91
N ILE A 151 -20.40 -22.27 -12.29
CA ILE A 151 -19.76 -21.44 -11.28
C ILE A 151 -19.27 -22.29 -10.11
N ALA A 152 -20.11 -23.18 -9.55
CA ALA A 152 -19.73 -24.04 -8.45
C ALA A 152 -18.57 -24.99 -8.81
N GLN A 153 -18.51 -25.51 -10.06
CA GLN A 153 -17.40 -26.30 -10.58
C GLN A 153 -16.09 -25.52 -10.65
N LEU A 154 -16.14 -24.23 -11.02
CA LEU A 154 -14.96 -23.36 -11.11
C LEU A 154 -14.37 -22.96 -9.76
N VAL A 155 -15.21 -22.87 -8.70
CA VAL A 155 -14.81 -22.28 -7.44
C VAL A 155 -14.64 -23.28 -6.29
N CYS A 156 -15.25 -24.47 -6.38
CA CYS A 156 -15.11 -25.52 -5.39
C CYS A 156 -13.96 -26.48 -5.73
N HIS A 157 -13.21 -26.86 -4.72
CA HIS A 157 -12.22 -27.93 -4.76
C HIS A 157 -12.53 -28.91 -3.62
N ASN A 158 -12.49 -30.22 -3.90
CA ASN A 158 -12.88 -31.25 -2.93
C ASN A 158 -14.24 -30.95 -2.27
N ASN A 159 -15.22 -30.62 -3.10
CA ASN A 159 -16.61 -30.31 -2.71
C ASN A 159 -16.79 -29.07 -1.81
N THR A 160 -15.78 -28.26 -1.57
CA THR A 160 -15.86 -27.07 -0.68
C THR A 160 -15.14 -25.86 -1.28
N LEU A 161 -15.36 -24.68 -0.69
CA LEU A 161 -14.56 -23.49 -1.04
C LEU A 161 -13.12 -23.65 -0.49
N PRO A 162 -12.09 -23.66 -1.35
CA PRO A 162 -10.71 -23.84 -0.90
C PRO A 162 -10.14 -22.59 -0.24
N GLN A 163 -9.36 -22.76 0.83
CA GLN A 163 -8.55 -21.67 1.40
C GLN A 163 -7.38 -21.37 0.46
N GLY A 164 -7.40 -20.18 -0.16
CA GLY A 164 -6.36 -19.73 -1.09
C GLY A 164 -6.84 -19.43 -2.51
N ALA A 165 -8.11 -19.72 -2.83
CA ALA A 165 -8.72 -19.35 -4.10
C ALA A 165 -9.21 -17.88 -4.11
N PRO A 166 -9.05 -17.15 -5.22
CA PRO A 166 -9.50 -15.75 -5.33
C PRO A 166 -11.01 -15.55 -5.13
N THR A 167 -11.82 -16.56 -5.44
CA THR A 167 -13.30 -16.50 -5.35
C THR A 167 -13.84 -16.82 -3.98
N SER A 168 -13.10 -17.59 -3.15
CA SER A 168 -13.59 -18.02 -1.84
C SER A 168 -13.98 -16.86 -0.91
N PRO A 169 -13.23 -15.73 -0.84
CA PRO A 169 -13.59 -14.59 -0.01
C PRO A 169 -14.94 -13.97 -0.34
N ILE A 170 -15.15 -13.62 -1.61
CA ILE A 170 -16.41 -12.97 -2.03
C ILE A 170 -17.62 -13.92 -1.87
N ILE A 171 -17.49 -15.18 -2.30
CA ILE A 171 -18.59 -16.15 -2.26
C ILE A 171 -18.99 -16.45 -0.81
N SER A 172 -18.00 -16.63 0.10
CA SER A 172 -18.30 -16.81 1.51
C SER A 172 -19.04 -15.62 2.10
N ASN A 173 -18.67 -14.39 1.76
CA ASN A 173 -19.38 -13.18 2.21
C ASN A 173 -20.82 -13.12 1.67
N LEU A 174 -21.01 -13.36 0.38
CA LEU A 174 -22.33 -13.35 -0.26
C LEU A 174 -23.29 -14.37 0.39
N ILE A 175 -22.85 -15.60 0.59
CA ILE A 175 -23.68 -16.66 1.17
C ILE A 175 -23.93 -16.39 2.66
N PHE A 176 -22.87 -16.01 3.42
CA PHE A 176 -23.00 -15.81 4.86
C PHE A 176 -23.81 -14.56 5.21
N ASN A 177 -23.97 -13.61 4.29
CA ASN A 177 -24.81 -12.43 4.50
C ASN A 177 -26.26 -12.78 4.90
N ILE A 178 -26.78 -13.91 4.42
CA ILE A 178 -28.10 -14.44 4.82
C ILE A 178 -28.11 -14.78 6.32
N VAL A 179 -27.02 -15.36 6.82
CA VAL A 179 -26.84 -15.69 8.24
C VAL A 179 -26.60 -14.43 9.06
N ASP A 180 -25.80 -13.48 8.55
CA ASP A 180 -25.57 -12.17 9.17
C ASP A 180 -26.89 -11.44 9.48
N LEU A 181 -27.84 -11.45 8.55
CA LEU A 181 -29.15 -10.84 8.75
C LEU A 181 -29.97 -11.50 9.86
N ARG A 182 -29.85 -12.82 10.04
CA ARG A 182 -30.49 -13.56 11.15
C ARG A 182 -29.79 -13.24 12.48
N ILE A 183 -28.45 -13.19 12.48
CA ILE A 183 -27.66 -12.80 13.66
C ILE A 183 -28.02 -11.37 14.08
N LEU A 184 -28.16 -10.42 13.12
CA LEU A 184 -28.60 -9.06 13.43
C LEU A 184 -29.96 -8.99 14.15
N LYS A 185 -30.91 -9.84 13.79
CA LYS A 185 -32.20 -9.91 14.52
C LYS A 185 -31.99 -10.36 15.95
N LEU A 186 -31.13 -11.36 16.15
CA LEU A 186 -30.79 -11.87 17.48
C LEU A 186 -30.06 -10.81 18.31
N THR A 187 -29.09 -10.09 17.72
CA THR A 187 -28.32 -9.05 18.45
C THR A 187 -29.18 -7.87 18.90
N LYS A 188 -30.25 -7.53 18.17
CA LYS A 188 -31.22 -6.49 18.59
C LYS A 188 -31.92 -6.86 19.91
N LYS A 189 -32.29 -8.14 20.11
CA LYS A 189 -32.89 -8.63 21.35
C LYS A 189 -31.98 -8.36 22.57
N TYR A 190 -30.66 -8.56 22.41
CA TYR A 190 -29.67 -8.40 23.46
C TYR A 190 -28.95 -7.03 23.47
N LYS A 191 -29.36 -6.09 22.62
CA LYS A 191 -28.76 -4.75 22.49
C LYS A 191 -27.25 -4.79 22.24
N LEU A 192 -26.81 -5.66 21.30
CA LEU A 192 -25.42 -5.87 20.92
C LEU A 192 -25.07 -5.17 19.62
N ASN A 193 -23.88 -4.58 19.55
CA ASN A 193 -23.23 -4.28 18.28
C ASN A 193 -22.63 -5.57 17.71
N TYR A 194 -22.76 -5.78 16.42
CA TYR A 194 -22.26 -6.96 15.71
C TYR A 194 -21.45 -6.59 14.49
N THR A 195 -20.31 -7.23 14.32
CA THR A 195 -19.54 -7.23 13.08
C THR A 195 -18.92 -8.60 12.85
N ARG A 196 -18.55 -8.86 11.59
CA ARG A 196 -17.87 -10.09 11.19
C ARG A 196 -16.59 -9.78 10.41
N TYR A 197 -15.54 -10.53 10.68
CA TYR A 197 -14.32 -10.54 9.89
C TYR A 197 -13.99 -11.97 9.47
N ALA A 198 -14.44 -12.40 8.29
CA ALA A 198 -14.39 -13.78 7.81
C ALA A 198 -15.12 -14.75 8.77
N ASP A 199 -14.36 -15.58 9.46
CA ASP A 199 -14.79 -16.56 10.47
C ASP A 199 -14.92 -15.98 11.89
N ASP A 200 -14.36 -14.76 12.14
CA ASP A 200 -14.42 -14.10 13.45
C ASP A 200 -15.71 -13.26 13.57
N LEU A 201 -16.60 -13.61 14.47
CA LEU A 201 -17.78 -12.83 14.87
C LEU A 201 -17.47 -12.06 16.15
N SER A 202 -17.75 -10.76 16.15
CA SER A 202 -17.52 -9.89 17.32
C SER A 202 -18.83 -9.23 17.75
N PHE A 203 -19.15 -9.34 19.03
CA PHE A 203 -20.34 -8.76 19.66
C PHE A 203 -19.93 -7.89 20.84
N SER A 204 -20.51 -6.70 20.98
CA SER A 204 -20.15 -5.85 22.10
C SER A 204 -21.30 -4.96 22.59
N THR A 205 -21.29 -4.64 23.88
CA THR A 205 -22.31 -3.79 24.50
C THR A 205 -21.79 -3.07 25.72
N ASN A 206 -22.48 -1.99 26.10
CA ASN A 206 -22.32 -1.31 27.38
C ASN A 206 -23.47 -1.68 28.37
N ASN A 207 -24.42 -2.52 27.96
CA ASN A 207 -25.51 -2.97 28.79
C ASN A 207 -25.00 -3.90 29.91
N ASN A 208 -25.21 -3.55 31.17
CA ASN A 208 -24.76 -4.32 32.33
C ASN A 208 -25.47 -5.70 32.46
N LEU A 209 -26.69 -5.82 31.98
CA LEU A 209 -27.46 -7.07 32.01
C LEU A 209 -26.83 -8.17 31.18
N PHE A 210 -26.06 -7.83 30.17
CA PHE A 210 -25.42 -8.79 29.29
C PHE A 210 -24.50 -9.78 30.03
N LYS A 211 -23.92 -9.39 31.16
CA LYS A 211 -23.11 -10.29 31.97
C LYS A 211 -23.89 -11.54 32.44
N GLY A 212 -25.17 -11.38 32.77
CA GLY A 212 -26.04 -12.50 33.14
C GLY A 212 -26.65 -13.23 31.93
N GLU A 213 -26.79 -12.54 30.83
CA GLU A 213 -27.52 -13.03 29.64
C GLU A 213 -26.62 -13.65 28.57
N TYR A 214 -25.27 -13.52 28.67
CA TYR A 214 -24.38 -13.91 27.58
C TYR A 214 -24.42 -15.42 27.27
N ILE A 215 -24.69 -16.28 28.23
CA ILE A 215 -24.82 -17.74 28.04
C ILE A 215 -26.05 -18.03 27.17
N ASN A 216 -27.20 -17.44 27.51
CA ASN A 216 -28.44 -17.58 26.74
C ASN A 216 -28.27 -17.08 25.30
N PHE A 217 -27.62 -15.92 25.15
CA PHE A 217 -27.26 -15.39 23.83
C PHE A 217 -26.39 -16.36 23.03
N LEU A 218 -25.37 -16.94 23.66
CA LEU A 218 -24.43 -17.85 23.02
C LEU A 218 -25.13 -19.17 22.57
N GLU A 219 -26.06 -19.69 23.39
CA GLU A 219 -26.87 -20.87 23.06
C GLU A 219 -27.82 -20.60 21.88
N GLU A 220 -28.51 -19.43 21.87
CA GLU A 220 -29.35 -19.05 20.75
C GLU A 220 -28.52 -18.83 19.46
N LEU A 221 -27.35 -18.22 19.58
CA LEU A 221 -26.42 -18.05 18.46
C LEU A 221 -25.92 -19.40 17.93
N LYS A 222 -25.58 -20.35 18.83
CA LYS A 222 -25.13 -21.69 18.47
C LYS A 222 -26.21 -22.43 17.67
N LYS A 223 -27.44 -22.44 18.16
CA LYS A 223 -28.58 -23.04 17.46
C LYS A 223 -28.83 -22.40 16.09
N LEU A 224 -28.74 -21.06 15.99
CA LEU A 224 -28.92 -20.35 14.73
C LEU A 224 -27.84 -20.73 13.71
N LEU A 225 -26.58 -20.80 14.14
CA LEU A 225 -25.45 -21.19 13.30
C LEU A 225 -25.53 -22.64 12.86
N GLU A 226 -25.85 -23.59 13.78
CA GLU A 226 -26.01 -25.02 13.49
C GLU A 226 -27.15 -25.26 12.49
N ASN A 227 -28.31 -24.61 12.66
CA ASN A 227 -29.41 -24.63 11.70
C ASN A 227 -29.04 -24.03 10.33
N SER A 228 -28.01 -23.20 10.30
CA SER A 228 -27.45 -22.63 9.06
C SER A 228 -26.27 -23.45 8.52
N GLY A 229 -25.89 -24.58 9.17
CA GLY A 229 -24.81 -25.48 8.78
C GLY A 229 -23.41 -24.98 9.12
N PHE A 230 -23.28 -24.20 10.19
CA PHE A 230 -22.00 -23.70 10.73
C PHE A 230 -21.84 -24.15 12.18
N LYS A 231 -20.60 -24.35 12.61
CA LYS A 231 -20.29 -24.77 14.00
C LYS A 231 -19.38 -23.75 14.66
N ILE A 232 -19.64 -23.42 15.92
CA ILE A 232 -18.80 -22.57 16.76
C ILE A 232 -17.54 -23.32 17.17
N ASN A 233 -16.42 -22.60 17.23
CA ASN A 233 -15.18 -23.05 17.86
C ASN A 233 -15.19 -22.63 19.32
N GLU A 234 -15.59 -23.52 20.21
CA GLU A 234 -15.76 -23.22 21.64
C GLU A 234 -14.43 -22.85 22.31
N GLU A 235 -13.31 -23.47 21.92
CA GLU A 235 -11.98 -23.17 22.47
C GLU A 235 -11.53 -21.71 22.23
N LYS A 236 -12.05 -21.09 21.18
CA LYS A 236 -11.73 -19.70 20.82
C LYS A 236 -12.81 -18.70 21.23
N THR A 237 -13.97 -19.18 21.66
CA THR A 237 -15.07 -18.33 22.12
C THR A 237 -14.74 -17.75 23.50
N ARG A 238 -14.78 -16.41 23.61
CA ARG A 238 -14.40 -15.74 24.86
C ARG A 238 -15.15 -14.43 25.09
N LEU A 239 -15.63 -14.25 26.31
CA LEU A 239 -16.15 -12.97 26.81
C LEU A 239 -15.01 -12.20 27.46
N GLN A 240 -14.82 -10.95 27.07
CA GLN A 240 -13.80 -10.04 27.59
C GLN A 240 -14.46 -8.81 28.22
N TYR A 241 -13.90 -8.37 29.34
CA TYR A 241 -14.37 -7.23 30.11
C TYR A 241 -13.46 -6.02 29.89
N ASN A 242 -13.98 -4.81 30.07
CA ASN A 242 -13.20 -3.58 29.92
C ASN A 242 -12.07 -3.43 30.98
N SER A 243 -12.17 -4.14 32.11
CA SER A 243 -11.10 -4.23 33.13
C SER A 243 -9.90 -5.06 32.65
N SER A 244 -10.09 -5.91 31.64
CA SER A 244 -9.06 -6.70 31.02
C SER A 244 -8.80 -6.22 29.57
N ARG A 245 -7.81 -6.82 28.91
CA ARG A 245 -7.53 -6.50 27.51
C ARG A 245 -8.62 -7.05 26.60
N GLN A 246 -9.30 -6.13 25.90
CA GLN A 246 -10.26 -6.46 24.84
C GLN A 246 -9.56 -6.42 23.46
N GLU A 247 -9.78 -7.43 22.66
CA GLU A 247 -9.13 -7.60 21.35
C GLU A 247 -10.12 -8.00 20.27
N VAL A 248 -10.13 -7.26 19.15
CA VAL A 248 -10.89 -7.57 17.94
C VAL A 248 -9.93 -7.68 16.77
N THR A 249 -9.91 -8.82 16.09
CA THR A 249 -9.01 -9.08 14.93
C THR A 249 -7.54 -8.69 15.17
N GLY A 250 -7.02 -8.95 16.38
CA GLY A 250 -5.64 -8.64 16.77
C GLY A 250 -5.39 -7.21 17.23
N LEU A 251 -6.40 -6.35 17.26
CA LEU A 251 -6.30 -4.97 17.75
C LEU A 251 -6.94 -4.83 19.13
N THR A 252 -6.25 -4.13 20.02
CA THR A 252 -6.80 -3.75 21.34
C THR A 252 -7.85 -2.65 21.16
N THR A 253 -9.02 -2.78 21.83
CA THR A 253 -10.17 -1.90 21.61
C THR A 253 -10.67 -1.19 22.89
N ASN A 254 -10.00 -1.32 24.05
CA ASN A 254 -10.45 -0.77 25.32
C ASN A 254 -10.80 0.73 25.25
N LYS A 255 -9.83 1.64 25.23
CA LYS A 255 -10.06 3.10 25.13
C LYS A 255 -9.78 3.63 23.71
N LYS A 256 -8.70 3.17 23.11
CA LYS A 256 -8.25 3.53 21.76
C LYS A 256 -7.95 2.24 20.99
N ILE A 257 -8.05 2.28 19.66
CA ILE A 257 -7.64 1.15 18.82
C ILE A 257 -6.12 1.12 18.77
N ASN A 258 -5.52 0.03 19.20
CA ASN A 258 -4.07 -0.10 19.26
C ASN A 258 -3.58 -1.47 18.77
N ALA A 259 -2.35 -1.49 18.26
CA ALA A 259 -1.60 -2.72 18.14
C ALA A 259 -1.20 -3.24 19.53
N ASN A 260 -0.87 -4.53 19.60
CA ASN A 260 -0.33 -5.13 20.81
C ASN A 260 0.91 -4.35 21.29
N ARG A 261 1.01 -4.08 22.60
CA ARG A 261 2.14 -3.39 23.22
C ARG A 261 3.48 -4.05 22.88
N THR A 262 3.52 -5.38 22.86
CA THR A 262 4.72 -6.15 22.47
C THR A 262 5.14 -5.86 21.02
N PHE A 263 4.18 -5.73 20.10
CA PHE A 263 4.47 -5.38 18.69
C PHE A 263 5.09 -3.98 18.59
N ILE A 264 4.54 -3.00 19.30
CA ILE A 264 5.05 -1.63 19.32
C ILE A 264 6.47 -1.59 19.91
N ASN A 265 6.67 -2.24 21.08
CA ASN A 265 7.97 -2.28 21.75
C ASN A 265 9.04 -2.98 20.90
N LYS A 266 8.72 -4.14 20.29
CA LYS A 266 9.62 -4.83 19.36
C LYS A 266 9.98 -3.95 18.16
N THR A 267 9.02 -3.19 17.61
CA THR A 267 9.30 -2.26 16.49
C THR A 267 10.29 -1.17 16.90
N ARG A 268 10.13 -0.61 18.10
CA ARG A 268 11.06 0.39 18.66
C ARG A 268 12.46 -0.20 18.92
N ALA A 269 12.53 -1.42 19.46
CA ALA A 269 13.80 -2.11 19.70
C ALA A 269 14.53 -2.39 18.38
N MET A 270 13.82 -2.87 17.35
CA MET A 270 14.39 -3.08 16.01
C MET A 270 14.96 -1.77 15.44
N ALA A 271 14.23 -0.66 15.55
CA ALA A 271 14.72 0.64 15.09
C ALA A 271 15.94 1.11 15.89
N ASN A 272 15.96 0.88 17.21
CA ASN A 272 17.11 1.24 18.03
C ASN A 272 18.35 0.40 17.66
N ASN A 273 18.20 -0.90 17.44
CA ASN A 273 19.29 -1.77 16.97
C ASN A 273 19.81 -1.31 15.60
N LEU A 274 18.89 -0.98 14.68
CA LEU A 274 19.24 -0.43 13.36
C LEU A 274 20.08 0.85 13.50
N TYR A 275 19.76 1.75 14.43
CA TYR A 275 20.54 2.97 14.65
C TYR A 275 21.91 2.68 15.28
N GLN A 276 22.06 1.60 16.06
CA GLN A 276 23.30 1.24 16.73
C GLN A 276 24.27 0.43 15.85
N THR A 277 23.74 -0.50 15.05
CA THR A 277 24.52 -1.52 14.36
C THR A 277 24.26 -1.64 12.86
N ASN A 278 23.46 -0.71 12.29
CA ASN A 278 22.99 -0.75 10.91
C ASN A 278 22.20 -2.03 10.52
N SER A 279 21.86 -2.86 11.50
CA SER A 279 21.14 -4.13 11.31
C SER A 279 20.12 -4.38 12.40
N PHE A 280 19.18 -5.29 12.16
CA PHE A 280 18.23 -5.78 13.16
C PHE A 280 17.67 -7.13 12.72
N GLN A 281 17.12 -7.90 13.67
CA GLN A 281 16.54 -9.20 13.38
C GLN A 281 15.03 -9.24 13.57
N ILE A 282 14.35 -10.07 12.77
CA ILE A 282 12.95 -10.45 12.90
C ILE A 282 12.88 -11.97 12.95
N ASN A 283 12.47 -12.54 14.10
CA ASN A 283 12.40 -13.99 14.30
C ASN A 283 13.72 -14.70 13.90
N GLU A 284 14.85 -14.21 14.44
CA GLU A 284 16.20 -14.75 14.23
C GLU A 284 16.74 -14.66 12.79
N LYS A 285 16.05 -13.94 11.92
CA LYS A 285 16.50 -13.65 10.55
C LYS A 285 16.75 -12.17 10.38
N ASP A 286 17.68 -11.83 9.50
CA ASP A 286 17.97 -10.44 9.19
C ASP A 286 16.72 -9.72 8.65
N GLY A 287 16.43 -8.58 9.26
CA GLY A 287 15.31 -7.75 8.89
C GLY A 287 15.65 -6.76 7.78
N THR A 288 14.69 -6.46 6.93
CA THR A 288 14.83 -5.45 5.89
C THR A 288 14.19 -4.12 6.28
N LEU A 289 14.71 -3.00 5.76
CA LEU A 289 14.13 -1.66 5.99
C LEU A 289 12.65 -1.61 5.59
N TYR A 290 12.23 -2.33 4.54
CA TYR A 290 10.83 -2.41 4.13
C TYR A 290 9.93 -3.10 5.15
N GLN A 291 10.42 -4.16 5.80
CA GLN A 291 9.67 -4.84 6.88
C GLN A 291 9.49 -3.92 8.09
N LEU A 292 10.53 -3.18 8.47
CA LEU A 292 10.46 -2.23 9.58
C LEU A 292 9.55 -1.03 9.24
N GLU A 293 9.62 -0.52 8.01
CA GLU A 293 8.71 0.52 7.52
C GLU A 293 7.25 0.06 7.55
N GLY A 294 6.97 -1.18 7.13
CA GLY A 294 5.63 -1.77 7.22
C GLY A 294 5.09 -1.79 8.65
N ARG A 295 5.94 -2.10 9.63
CA ARG A 295 5.56 -2.08 11.06
C ARG A 295 5.27 -0.66 11.55
N PHE A 296 6.10 0.32 11.23
CA PHE A 296 5.86 1.73 11.57
C PHE A 296 4.61 2.26 10.87
N SER A 297 4.43 1.96 9.59
CA SER A 297 3.25 2.36 8.82
C SER A 297 1.96 1.83 9.43
N PHE A 298 1.96 0.58 9.89
CA PHE A 298 0.81 -0.02 10.57
C PHE A 298 0.50 0.69 11.90
N ILE A 299 1.51 0.97 12.73
CA ILE A 299 1.34 1.71 13.99
C ILE A 299 0.79 3.12 13.70
N ASN A 300 1.36 3.81 12.71
CA ASN A 300 0.93 5.14 12.33
C ASN A 300 -0.51 5.17 11.80
N GLN A 301 -0.95 4.15 11.08
CA GLN A 301 -2.33 4.04 10.62
C GLN A 301 -3.32 3.96 11.79
N LEU A 302 -2.95 3.30 12.90
CA LEU A 302 -3.77 3.25 14.11
C LEU A 302 -3.78 4.60 14.86
N ASP A 303 -2.64 5.25 14.94
CA ASP A 303 -2.56 6.59 15.55
C ASP A 303 -3.38 7.61 14.73
N TRP A 304 -3.29 7.55 13.40
CA TRP A 304 -4.11 8.35 12.49
C TRP A 304 -5.61 8.13 12.71
N GLU A 305 -6.04 6.87 12.84
CA GLU A 305 -7.44 6.53 13.11
C GLU A 305 -7.94 7.11 14.44
N ASN A 306 -7.10 7.06 15.48
CA ASN A 306 -7.47 7.60 16.79
C ASN A 306 -7.51 9.13 16.82
N ASN A 307 -6.71 9.80 16.00
CA ASN A 307 -6.51 11.26 16.02
C ASN A 307 -7.26 11.98 14.87
N LYS A 308 -8.12 11.30 14.14
CA LYS A 308 -8.86 11.88 12.98
C LYS A 308 -9.56 13.19 13.29
N LEU A 309 -10.15 13.33 14.47
CA LEU A 309 -10.85 14.55 14.90
C LEU A 309 -9.87 15.71 15.16
N GLU A 310 -8.75 15.45 15.84
CA GLU A 310 -7.71 16.45 16.06
C GLU A 310 -7.07 16.90 14.74
N TYR A 311 -6.97 15.97 13.78
CA TYR A 311 -6.37 16.19 12.48
C TYR A 311 -7.20 17.07 11.56
N SER A 312 -8.53 16.94 11.60
CA SER A 312 -9.44 17.80 10.83
C SER A 312 -9.39 19.25 11.30
N LEU A 313 -9.09 19.47 12.59
CA LEU A 313 -8.95 20.79 13.19
C LEU A 313 -7.59 21.44 12.88
N THR A 314 -6.53 20.63 12.73
CA THR A 314 -5.15 21.13 12.50
C THR A 314 -4.81 21.33 11.02
N LYS A 315 -5.60 20.82 10.07
CA LYS A 315 -5.42 21.05 8.63
C LYS A 315 -5.41 22.51 8.19
N LYS A 316 -5.90 23.42 9.03
CA LYS A 316 -5.90 24.87 8.76
C LYS A 316 -4.61 25.60 9.11
N ASN A 317 -3.61 24.94 9.70
CA ASN A 317 -2.38 25.59 10.17
C ASN A 317 -1.11 24.91 9.66
N THR A 318 -0.52 25.52 8.64
CA THR A 318 0.89 25.50 8.18
C THR A 318 1.76 24.29 8.57
N ASN A 319 2.46 23.72 7.60
CA ASN A 319 3.45 22.63 7.70
C ASN A 319 4.42 22.72 8.90
N LYS A 320 4.77 23.92 9.37
CA LYS A 320 5.70 24.13 10.49
C LYS A 320 5.14 23.70 11.87
N LYS A 321 3.86 23.93 12.15
CA LYS A 321 3.21 23.49 13.39
C LYS A 321 3.05 21.98 13.45
N PHE A 322 2.98 21.36 12.31
CA PHE A 322 2.74 19.94 12.17
C PHE A 322 3.95 19.10 12.61
N ILE A 323 5.16 19.46 12.14
CA ILE A 323 6.41 18.80 12.54
C ILE A 323 6.63 18.92 14.05
N ALA A 324 6.28 20.07 14.64
CA ALA A 324 6.39 20.31 16.09
C ALA A 324 5.36 19.52 16.92
N SER A 325 4.22 19.14 16.36
CA SER A 325 3.10 18.49 17.07
C SER A 325 3.11 16.97 17.08
N LEU A 326 4.10 16.33 16.46
CA LEU A 326 4.23 14.87 16.39
C LEU A 326 4.31 14.25 17.79
N ASN A 327 3.49 13.21 18.03
CA ASN A 327 3.55 12.41 19.26
C ASN A 327 4.80 11.52 19.30
N CYS A 328 5.06 10.86 20.44
CA CYS A 328 6.27 10.05 20.61
C CYS A 328 6.40 8.89 19.59
N ARG A 329 5.29 8.30 19.13
CA ARG A 329 5.34 7.21 18.14
C ARG A 329 5.61 7.75 16.75
N GLU A 330 4.99 8.86 16.39
CA GLU A 330 5.22 9.57 15.15
C GLU A 330 6.67 10.05 15.04
N LYS A 331 7.25 10.57 16.15
CA LYS A 331 8.68 10.92 16.20
C LYS A 331 9.58 9.71 15.93
N GLN A 332 9.25 8.52 16.45
CA GLN A 332 10.01 7.30 16.15
C GLN A 332 9.94 6.93 14.67
N TYR A 333 8.77 7.10 14.04
CA TYR A 333 8.63 6.86 12.61
C TYR A 333 9.37 7.92 11.78
N GLN A 334 9.31 9.18 12.18
CA GLN A 334 10.09 10.27 11.58
C GLN A 334 11.60 9.95 11.58
N TYR A 335 12.14 9.49 12.73
CA TYR A 335 13.56 9.11 12.85
C TYR A 335 13.92 7.95 11.94
N PHE A 336 13.04 6.95 11.84
CA PHE A 336 13.24 5.83 10.93
C PHE A 336 13.23 6.27 9.45
N LEU A 337 12.30 7.15 9.04
CA LEU A 337 12.27 7.69 7.68
C LEU A 337 13.52 8.51 7.36
N PHE A 338 13.98 9.33 8.31
CA PHE A 338 15.23 10.06 8.17
C PHE A 338 16.43 9.11 8.04
N TYR A 339 16.52 8.06 8.88
CA TYR A 339 17.55 7.05 8.77
C TYR A 339 17.56 6.41 7.38
N LYS A 340 16.41 5.95 6.91
CA LYS A 340 16.26 5.21 5.65
C LYS A 340 16.64 6.02 4.42
N TYR A 341 16.28 7.30 4.38
CA TYR A 341 16.41 8.12 3.18
C TYR A 341 17.62 9.07 3.21
N PHE A 342 18.11 9.41 4.40
CA PHE A 342 19.12 10.47 4.54
C PHE A 342 20.34 10.08 5.36
N PHE A 343 20.18 9.37 6.48
CA PHE A 343 21.32 9.02 7.34
C PHE A 343 22.16 7.90 6.74
N ASN A 344 21.53 6.79 6.39
CA ASN A 344 22.20 5.62 5.77
C ASN A 344 21.33 5.05 4.64
N PRO A 345 21.16 5.79 3.53
CA PRO A 345 20.42 5.31 2.38
C PRO A 345 21.12 4.12 1.73
N SER A 346 20.37 3.15 1.25
CA SER A 346 20.91 1.93 0.62
C SER A 346 21.60 2.19 -0.74
N LYS A 347 21.37 3.35 -1.33
CA LYS A 347 21.98 3.84 -2.58
C LYS A 347 22.16 5.35 -2.46
N PRO A 348 23.11 5.95 -3.21
CA PRO A 348 23.16 7.41 -3.37
C PRO A 348 21.78 7.97 -3.68
N THR A 349 21.32 8.92 -2.88
CA THR A 349 19.95 9.45 -2.95
C THR A 349 19.94 10.85 -3.51
N ILE A 350 19.24 11.07 -4.61
CA ILE A 350 19.09 12.36 -5.28
C ILE A 350 17.70 12.90 -4.97
N VAL A 351 17.65 14.14 -4.49
CA VAL A 351 16.41 14.89 -4.24
C VAL A 351 16.38 16.04 -5.24
N THR A 352 15.46 15.97 -6.20
CA THR A 352 15.29 16.97 -7.26
C THR A 352 14.25 18.01 -6.88
N GLU A 353 14.23 19.16 -7.55
CA GLU A 353 13.16 20.16 -7.41
C GLU A 353 11.83 19.62 -7.88
N GLY A 354 11.79 19.17 -9.14
CA GLY A 354 10.61 18.66 -9.81
C GLY A 354 10.61 17.16 -10.06
N LYS A 355 9.45 16.63 -10.42
CA LYS A 355 9.30 15.22 -10.83
C LYS A 355 9.83 14.97 -12.23
N THR A 356 9.83 16.00 -13.06
CA THR A 356 10.32 15.98 -14.46
C THR A 356 11.82 15.81 -14.55
N ASP A 357 12.58 16.42 -13.63
CA ASP A 357 14.05 16.36 -13.59
C ASP A 357 14.55 14.92 -13.55
N ILE A 358 13.86 14.08 -12.78
CA ILE A 358 14.15 12.64 -12.69
C ILE A 358 14.07 11.96 -14.06
N ILE A 359 13.12 12.39 -14.91
CA ILE A 359 12.91 11.83 -16.24
C ILE A 359 14.05 12.23 -17.15
N HIS A 360 14.46 13.50 -17.12
CA HIS A 360 15.56 14.04 -17.90
C HIS A 360 16.88 13.35 -17.56
N ILE A 361 17.26 13.33 -16.29
CA ILE A 361 18.51 12.71 -15.81
C ILE A 361 18.53 11.21 -16.16
N LYS A 362 17.43 10.48 -15.92
CA LYS A 362 17.36 9.06 -16.29
C LYS A 362 17.48 8.83 -17.79
N SER A 363 16.98 9.75 -18.62
CA SER A 363 17.06 9.65 -20.07
C SER A 363 18.50 9.87 -20.56
N ALA A 364 19.19 10.89 -20.01
CA ALA A 364 20.60 11.15 -20.27
C ALA A 364 21.49 9.97 -19.82
N LEU A 365 21.29 9.44 -18.61
CA LEU A 365 22.00 8.26 -18.11
C LEU A 365 21.77 7.01 -18.98
N LYS A 366 20.56 6.80 -19.49
CA LYS A 366 20.29 5.70 -20.43
C LYS A 366 21.02 5.89 -21.77
N LYS A 367 21.14 7.13 -22.24
CA LYS A 367 21.88 7.46 -23.46
C LYS A 367 23.37 7.15 -23.31
N TYR A 368 23.96 7.55 -22.19
CA TYR A 368 25.39 7.43 -21.90
C TYR A 368 25.72 6.35 -20.86
N TYR A 369 24.94 5.26 -20.77
CA TYR A 369 25.09 4.23 -19.72
C TYR A 369 26.50 3.63 -19.66
N TRP A 370 27.20 3.54 -20.81
CA TRP A 370 28.56 3.00 -20.87
C TRP A 370 29.61 3.93 -20.23
N LYS A 371 29.34 5.25 -20.20
CA LYS A 371 30.23 6.23 -19.56
C LYS A 371 30.06 6.26 -18.04
N TYR A 372 28.87 5.88 -17.52
CA TYR A 372 28.52 6.02 -16.10
C TYR A 372 28.10 4.68 -15.46
N PRO A 373 28.97 3.64 -15.44
CA PRO A 373 28.62 2.32 -14.93
C PRO A 373 28.34 2.33 -13.41
N LYS A 374 28.89 3.28 -12.64
CA LYS A 374 28.56 3.47 -11.22
C LYS A 374 27.12 3.94 -11.00
N LEU A 375 26.52 4.66 -11.94
CA LEU A 375 25.17 5.24 -11.82
C LEU A 375 24.10 4.34 -12.45
N VAL A 376 24.42 3.67 -13.57
CA VAL A 376 23.46 2.86 -14.33
C VAL A 376 24.14 1.74 -15.11
N THR A 377 23.50 0.57 -15.14
CA THR A 377 23.89 -0.56 -16.00
C THR A 377 22.73 -0.97 -16.89
N LYS A 378 23.04 -1.45 -18.10
CA LYS A 378 22.07 -2.00 -19.04
C LYS A 378 22.07 -3.53 -18.94
N ASN A 379 20.90 -4.12 -18.73
CA ASN A 379 20.72 -5.57 -18.65
C ASN A 379 20.66 -6.22 -20.05
N THR A 380 20.81 -7.53 -20.11
CA THR A 380 20.74 -8.33 -21.33
C THR A 380 19.37 -8.27 -22.01
N ASP A 381 18.29 -8.10 -21.26
CA ASP A 381 16.93 -7.92 -21.74
C ASP A 381 16.63 -6.49 -22.26
N GLY A 382 17.65 -5.61 -22.27
CA GLY A 382 17.52 -4.22 -22.71
C GLY A 382 16.97 -3.25 -21.64
N THR A 383 16.63 -3.72 -20.46
CA THR A 383 16.25 -2.86 -19.34
C THR A 383 17.47 -2.21 -18.68
N TYR A 384 17.24 -1.20 -17.83
CA TYR A 384 18.30 -0.49 -17.12
C TYR A 384 18.15 -0.64 -15.62
N ASN A 385 19.25 -0.93 -14.94
CA ASN A 385 19.36 -0.95 -13.48
C ASN A 385 20.09 0.31 -13.01
N PHE A 386 19.40 1.18 -12.23
CA PHE A 386 19.99 2.38 -11.64
C PHE A 386 20.59 2.04 -10.28
N HIS A 387 21.86 2.40 -10.08
CA HIS A 387 22.58 2.25 -8.81
C HIS A 387 22.37 3.45 -7.87
N ILE A 388 21.72 4.50 -8.35
CA ILE A 388 21.25 5.67 -7.61
C ILE A 388 19.75 5.61 -7.35
N TYR A 389 19.28 6.31 -6.32
CA TYR A 389 17.87 6.41 -5.96
C TYR A 389 17.39 7.86 -6.06
N PHE A 390 16.32 8.09 -6.79
CA PHE A 390 15.64 9.38 -6.81
C PHE A 390 14.53 9.39 -5.77
N LEU A 391 14.59 10.34 -4.82
CA LEU A 391 13.61 10.43 -3.75
C LEU A 391 12.20 10.71 -4.31
N ASN A 392 11.30 9.77 -4.14
CA ASN A 392 9.90 10.00 -4.47
C ASN A 392 9.24 10.78 -3.32
N LYS A 393 9.01 12.07 -3.54
CA LYS A 393 8.33 12.95 -2.58
C LYS A 393 6.87 12.51 -2.45
N THR A 394 6.43 12.17 -1.25
CA THR A 394 5.10 11.62 -0.96
C THR A 394 4.43 12.40 0.17
N LYS A 395 3.10 12.33 0.26
CA LYS A 395 2.34 12.89 1.40
C LYS A 395 2.87 12.45 2.77
N ARG A 396 3.48 11.26 2.85
CA ARG A 396 4.12 10.77 4.07
C ARG A 396 5.37 11.58 4.41
N LEU A 397 6.23 11.87 3.43
CA LEU A 397 7.42 12.70 3.64
C LEU A 397 7.04 14.15 3.94
N THR A 398 5.99 14.66 3.32
CA THR A 398 5.42 15.98 3.69
C THR A 398 4.96 15.98 5.15
N TYR A 399 4.23 14.93 5.57
CA TYR A 399 3.74 14.82 6.95
C TYR A 399 4.87 14.75 7.98
N PHE A 400 5.84 13.87 7.77
CA PHE A 400 6.88 13.60 8.77
C PHE A 400 8.10 14.51 8.67
N LEU A 401 8.46 14.96 7.49
CA LEU A 401 9.72 15.68 7.23
C LEU A 401 9.50 17.04 6.57
N GLY A 402 8.26 17.42 6.32
CA GLY A 402 7.94 18.70 5.68
C GLY A 402 8.47 18.82 4.24
N ILE A 403 8.70 17.69 3.56
CA ILE A 403 9.18 17.66 2.17
C ILE A 403 7.95 17.54 1.27
N GLU A 404 7.56 18.62 0.62
CA GLU A 404 6.38 18.66 -0.25
C GLU A 404 6.62 17.95 -1.57
N GLU A 405 5.53 17.53 -2.20
CA GLU A 405 5.57 16.76 -3.45
C GLU A 405 6.08 17.61 -4.63
N ASN A 406 5.82 18.91 -4.62
CA ASN A 406 6.22 19.86 -5.66
C ASN A 406 7.04 21.00 -5.06
N GLY A 407 8.01 21.48 -5.85
CA GLY A 407 8.86 22.61 -5.51
C GLY A 407 10.05 22.26 -4.61
N ALA A 408 11.03 23.14 -4.62
CA ALA A 408 12.30 22.99 -3.90
C ALA A 408 12.32 23.69 -2.54
N ASP A 409 11.41 24.62 -2.28
CA ASP A 409 11.40 25.44 -1.06
C ASP A 409 11.42 24.62 0.23
N THR A 410 10.92 23.38 0.18
CA THR A 410 10.89 22.46 1.33
C THR A 410 12.13 21.58 1.46
N MET A 411 13.04 21.58 0.48
CA MET A 411 14.29 20.80 0.54
C MET A 411 15.20 21.25 1.67
N LYS A 412 15.15 22.54 2.06
CA LYS A 412 15.81 23.06 3.26
C LYS A 412 15.43 22.33 4.56
N ASN A 413 14.25 21.70 4.60
CA ASN A 413 13.83 20.93 5.78
C ASN A 413 14.72 19.70 5.98
N ILE A 414 15.30 19.13 4.93
CA ILE A 414 16.29 18.05 5.04
C ILE A 414 17.49 18.56 5.84
N TRP A 415 18.07 19.68 5.44
CA TRP A 415 19.18 20.33 6.14
C TRP A 415 18.82 20.68 7.61
N ASN A 416 17.59 21.16 7.86
CA ASN A 416 17.13 21.47 9.21
C ASN A 416 17.22 20.25 10.16
N PHE A 417 16.95 19.03 9.66
CA PHE A 417 17.07 17.80 10.45
C PHE A 417 18.51 17.34 10.66
N TYR A 418 19.44 17.72 9.76
CA TYR A 418 20.88 17.50 9.98
C TYR A 418 21.42 18.47 11.04
N MET A 419 20.98 19.71 11.03
CA MET A 419 21.54 20.78 11.86
C MET A 419 20.75 21.09 13.13
N GLY A 420 19.51 20.62 13.25
CA GLY A 420 18.62 20.96 14.38
C GLY A 420 18.12 22.40 14.32
N LYS A 421 17.90 22.96 13.13
CA LYS A 421 17.44 24.33 12.94
C LYS A 421 15.91 24.41 12.76
N ASN A 422 15.34 25.62 12.86
CA ASN A 422 13.93 25.92 12.61
C ASN A 422 12.95 25.01 13.40
N ASN A 423 13.20 24.78 14.69
CA ASN A 423 12.43 23.90 15.59
C ASN A 423 12.44 22.41 15.17
N CYS A 424 13.26 22.01 14.20
CA CYS A 424 13.52 20.63 13.92
C CYS A 424 14.55 20.06 14.90
N ARG A 425 14.35 18.82 15.34
CA ARG A 425 15.35 18.12 16.14
C ARG A 425 16.51 17.70 15.25
N ASN A 426 17.75 17.83 15.72
CA ASN A 426 18.91 17.26 15.02
C ASN A 426 18.85 15.73 15.06
N ILE A 427 18.19 15.12 14.05
CA ILE A 427 18.03 13.68 13.96
C ILE A 427 19.34 13.02 13.55
N TYR A 428 20.12 13.68 12.70
CA TYR A 428 21.43 13.19 12.27
C TYR A 428 22.35 12.94 13.48
N LYS A 429 22.56 13.95 14.33
CA LYS A 429 23.36 13.84 15.55
C LYS A 429 22.78 12.83 16.53
N TYR A 430 21.44 12.78 16.69
CA TYR A 430 20.78 11.81 17.55
C TYR A 430 21.08 10.34 17.13
N ILE A 431 21.07 10.04 15.84
CA ILE A 431 21.38 8.69 15.34
C ILE A 431 22.89 8.44 15.44
N GLN A 432 23.72 9.42 15.05
CA GLN A 432 25.18 9.34 15.15
C GLN A 432 25.65 9.01 16.57
N CYS A 433 25.09 9.67 17.59
CA CYS A 433 25.43 9.39 18.99
C CYS A 433 24.98 8.00 19.47
N LYS A 434 24.09 7.32 18.76
CA LYS A 434 23.67 5.96 19.09
C LYS A 434 24.55 4.89 18.46
N GLN A 435 25.31 5.20 17.44
CA GLN A 435 26.15 4.23 16.77
C GLN A 435 27.25 3.70 17.70
N LYS A 436 27.43 2.38 17.71
CA LYS A 436 28.47 1.72 18.45
C LYS A 436 29.74 1.68 17.60
N ASN A 437 30.86 2.19 18.17
CA ASN A 437 32.23 2.01 17.67
C ASN A 437 32.43 2.25 16.16
N GLY A 438 32.42 3.50 15.71
CA GLY A 438 33.03 3.89 14.44
C GLY A 438 32.49 3.22 13.15
N THR A 439 31.40 2.50 13.22
CA THR A 439 30.79 1.72 12.13
C THR A 439 30.09 2.57 11.05
N LEU A 440 30.37 3.87 10.96
CA LEU A 440 30.10 4.62 9.75
C LEU A 440 31.18 4.27 8.71
N GLU A 441 31.06 3.10 8.09
CA GLU A 441 31.45 2.98 6.70
C GLU A 441 30.81 4.16 5.97
N LYS A 442 31.54 4.79 5.07
CA LYS A 442 31.12 5.99 4.34
C LYS A 442 29.68 5.84 3.84
N ALA A 443 28.73 6.49 4.52
CA ALA A 443 27.31 6.42 4.14
C ALA A 443 27.14 6.93 2.71
N ASN A 444 26.23 6.32 1.93
CA ASN A 444 25.92 6.80 0.59
C ASN A 444 25.50 8.28 0.63
N PRO A 445 25.90 9.08 -0.36
CA PRO A 445 25.62 10.51 -0.41
C PRO A 445 24.11 10.79 -0.59
N VAL A 446 23.67 11.86 0.01
CA VAL A 446 22.38 12.51 -0.22
C VAL A 446 22.63 13.81 -0.96
N ILE A 447 22.13 13.92 -2.17
CA ILE A 447 22.42 15.01 -3.09
C ILE A 447 21.14 15.82 -3.29
N LEU A 448 21.16 17.08 -2.88
CA LEU A 448 20.10 18.04 -3.16
C LEU A 448 20.41 18.71 -4.50
N LEU A 449 19.64 18.38 -5.52
CA LEU A 449 19.82 18.94 -6.87
C LEU A 449 18.87 20.12 -7.07
N PHE A 450 19.43 21.28 -7.35
CA PHE A 450 18.73 22.52 -7.63
C PHE A 450 18.97 23.00 -9.07
N ASP A 451 17.96 23.67 -9.64
CA ASP A 451 18.16 24.53 -10.78
C ASP A 451 19.15 25.66 -10.39
N ASN A 452 19.97 26.13 -11.33
CA ASN A 452 20.98 27.14 -11.04
C ASN A 452 20.39 28.54 -11.26
N GLU A 453 19.55 28.95 -10.32
CA GLU A 453 18.86 30.23 -10.32
C GLU A 453 19.20 30.97 -9.02
N GLN A 454 20.02 32.03 -9.12
CA GLN A 454 20.54 32.76 -7.95
C GLN A 454 19.76 34.04 -7.61
N ILE A 455 18.60 34.26 -8.21
CA ILE A 455 17.71 35.39 -7.88
C ILE A 455 17.09 35.20 -6.48
N ASP A 456 16.88 36.28 -5.73
CA ASP A 456 16.43 36.28 -4.33
C ASP A 456 15.14 35.47 -4.05
N SER A 457 14.23 35.41 -5.00
CA SER A 457 12.96 34.68 -4.85
C SER A 457 13.06 33.17 -5.12
N LYS A 458 14.17 32.70 -5.68
CA LYS A 458 14.33 31.31 -6.16
C LYS A 458 14.79 30.37 -5.07
N PRO A 459 14.46 29.05 -5.21
CA PRO A 459 14.74 28.03 -4.19
C PRO A 459 16.21 27.88 -3.83
N LEU A 460 17.12 27.92 -4.82
CA LEU A 460 18.56 27.82 -4.60
C LEU A 460 19.06 28.96 -3.72
N ASN A 461 18.74 30.20 -4.07
CA ASN A 461 19.23 31.36 -3.29
C ASN A 461 18.66 31.37 -1.86
N LYS A 462 17.36 31.02 -1.69
CA LYS A 462 16.76 30.82 -0.36
C LYS A 462 17.48 29.73 0.45
N PHE A 463 17.92 28.67 -0.21
CA PHE A 463 18.68 27.60 0.43
C PHE A 463 20.07 28.09 0.84
N LEU A 464 20.83 28.73 -0.05
CA LEU A 464 22.16 29.28 0.19
C LEU A 464 22.13 30.28 1.35
N THR A 465 21.21 31.24 1.32
CA THR A 465 21.02 32.24 2.39
C THR A 465 20.68 31.57 3.73
N THR A 466 19.77 30.57 3.74
CA THR A 466 19.38 29.86 4.97
C THR A 466 20.53 29.06 5.57
N THR A 467 21.40 28.49 4.73
CA THR A 467 22.51 27.62 5.14
C THR A 467 23.83 28.39 5.33
N ASN A 468 23.89 29.65 4.92
CA ASN A 468 25.10 30.48 4.90
C ASN A 468 26.22 29.86 4.05
N LEU A 469 25.85 29.24 2.91
CA LEU A 469 26.76 28.64 1.95
C LEU A 469 26.96 29.56 0.74
N SER A 470 28.16 29.53 0.21
CA SER A 470 28.51 30.13 -1.11
C SER A 470 28.80 29.02 -2.11
N LEU A 471 28.43 29.20 -3.37
CA LEU A 471 28.87 28.31 -4.44
C LEU A 471 30.28 28.70 -4.87
N ASP A 472 31.05 27.71 -5.32
CA ASP A 472 32.36 27.93 -5.94
C ASP A 472 32.16 28.03 -7.45
N ASP A 473 32.69 29.09 -8.10
CA ASP A 473 32.44 29.38 -9.51
C ASP A 473 32.81 28.23 -10.47
N ASN A 474 33.70 27.35 -10.03
CA ASN A 474 34.21 26.24 -10.86
C ASN A 474 33.67 24.86 -10.50
N LYS A 475 32.74 24.71 -9.51
CA LYS A 475 32.23 23.42 -9.06
C LYS A 475 30.72 23.41 -8.96
N LEU A 476 30.09 22.42 -9.61
CA LEU A 476 28.63 22.22 -9.53
C LEU A 476 28.21 21.64 -8.18
N SER A 477 29.12 20.96 -7.47
CA SER A 477 28.79 20.26 -6.22
C SER A 477 29.49 20.89 -5.01
N LYS A 478 28.81 20.91 -3.86
CA LYS A 478 29.35 21.37 -2.58
C LYS A 478 28.95 20.43 -1.45
N HIS A 479 29.91 20.04 -0.61
CA HIS A 479 29.64 19.33 0.64
C HIS A 479 28.96 20.26 1.65
N ILE A 480 27.89 19.81 2.29
CA ILE A 480 27.14 20.60 3.28
C ILE A 480 27.48 20.11 4.70
N VAL A 481 27.09 18.88 5.04
CA VAL A 481 27.32 18.26 6.35
C VAL A 481 27.12 16.75 6.28
N GLY A 482 27.99 15.98 6.92
CA GLY A 482 27.89 14.51 6.94
C GLY A 482 27.95 13.92 5.54
N ASN A 483 26.89 13.24 5.12
CA ASN A 483 26.75 12.72 3.77
C ASN A 483 25.80 13.57 2.87
N LEU A 484 25.51 14.82 3.26
CA LEU A 484 24.64 15.73 2.52
C LEU A 484 25.46 16.65 1.60
N PHE A 485 25.09 16.69 0.33
CA PHE A 485 25.73 17.50 -0.71
C PHE A 485 24.69 18.38 -1.44
N LEU A 486 25.13 19.53 -1.90
CA LEU A 486 24.43 20.36 -2.87
C LEU A 486 24.98 20.04 -4.25
N LEU A 487 24.13 20.03 -5.25
CA LEU A 487 24.49 19.95 -6.66
C LEU A 487 23.59 20.90 -7.45
N THR A 488 24.14 21.64 -8.38
CA THR A 488 23.39 22.56 -9.24
C THR A 488 23.45 22.13 -10.70
N ILE A 489 22.46 22.52 -11.47
CA ILE A 489 22.49 22.43 -12.94
C ILE A 489 23.63 23.28 -13.47
N PRO A 490 24.42 22.85 -14.50
CA PRO A 490 25.48 23.64 -15.08
C PRO A 490 24.91 24.87 -15.81
N LEU A 491 25.62 25.99 -15.72
CA LEU A 491 25.35 27.18 -16.56
C LEU A 491 25.91 26.92 -17.96
N ILE A 492 25.10 27.15 -18.98
CA ILE A 492 25.48 27.00 -20.38
C ILE A 492 25.35 28.33 -21.14
N ASN A 493 26.07 28.48 -22.24
CA ASN A 493 25.93 29.59 -23.17
C ASN A 493 25.98 31.00 -22.50
N ASN A 494 26.78 31.16 -21.45
CA ASN A 494 26.89 32.41 -20.66
C ASN A 494 25.55 32.87 -20.02
N LEU A 495 24.59 31.93 -19.82
CA LEU A 495 23.37 32.22 -19.09
C LEU A 495 23.69 32.46 -17.61
N LYS A 496 23.03 33.43 -17.00
CA LYS A 496 23.14 33.72 -15.56
C LYS A 496 22.30 32.77 -14.71
N GLU A 497 21.34 32.12 -15.31
CA GLU A 497 20.43 31.15 -14.70
C GLU A 497 20.16 30.02 -15.67
N CYS A 498 19.95 28.78 -15.13
CA CYS A 498 19.74 27.60 -15.93
C CYS A 498 18.83 26.62 -15.19
N GLU A 499 17.76 26.23 -15.83
CA GLU A 499 16.93 25.08 -15.45
C GLU A 499 17.33 23.84 -16.25
N ILE A 500 16.87 22.66 -15.85
CA ILE A 500 17.22 21.39 -16.52
C ILE A 500 16.78 21.35 -18.00
N GLU A 501 15.71 22.03 -18.35
CA GLU A 501 15.21 22.13 -19.72
C GLU A 501 16.12 22.98 -20.61
N ASP A 502 16.89 23.92 -20.06
CA ASP A 502 17.83 24.76 -20.83
C ASP A 502 19.02 23.97 -21.36
N LEU A 503 19.31 22.78 -20.80
CA LEU A 503 20.35 21.88 -21.27
C LEU A 503 20.05 21.22 -22.63
N TYR A 504 18.91 21.50 -23.24
CA TYR A 504 18.57 20.99 -24.55
C TYR A 504 18.84 22.01 -25.67
N GLU A 505 19.10 21.46 -26.86
CA GLU A 505 19.20 22.28 -28.08
C GLU A 505 17.87 22.99 -28.36
N LYS A 506 17.96 24.22 -28.90
CA LYS A 506 16.78 25.04 -29.25
C LYS A 506 15.81 24.32 -30.19
N ASP A 507 16.32 23.52 -31.13
CA ASP A 507 15.50 22.77 -32.09
C ASP A 507 14.62 21.76 -31.40
N LEU A 508 15.11 21.09 -30.35
CA LEU A 508 14.31 20.17 -29.56
C LEU A 508 13.24 20.90 -28.75
N LEU A 509 13.56 22.05 -28.15
CA LEU A 509 12.60 22.88 -27.42
C LEU A 509 11.50 23.43 -28.33
N ASN A 510 11.82 23.71 -29.60
CA ASN A 510 10.85 24.16 -30.60
C ASN A 510 10.04 23.03 -31.25
N THR A 511 10.24 21.77 -30.84
CA THR A 511 9.52 20.63 -31.41
C THR A 511 8.02 20.75 -31.16
N THR A 512 7.21 20.56 -32.20
CA THR A 512 5.76 20.56 -32.10
C THR A 512 5.27 19.17 -31.73
N ILE A 513 4.47 19.07 -30.65
CA ILE A 513 3.82 17.84 -30.22
C ILE A 513 2.31 18.03 -30.25
N ASN A 514 1.59 17.26 -31.06
CA ASN A 514 0.14 17.36 -31.26
C ASN A 514 -0.32 18.79 -31.60
N GLY A 515 0.43 19.48 -32.47
CA GLY A 515 0.12 20.86 -32.91
C GLY A 515 0.46 21.96 -31.90
N LYS A 516 1.11 21.63 -30.77
CA LYS A 516 1.47 22.59 -29.71
C LYS A 516 2.99 22.70 -29.59
N THR A 517 3.47 23.84 -29.11
CA THR A 517 4.89 24.10 -28.83
C THR A 517 5.18 24.06 -27.33
N PHE A 518 6.44 23.86 -26.97
CA PHE A 518 6.86 23.83 -25.58
C PHE A 518 6.87 25.25 -24.98
N ASP A 519 6.31 25.37 -23.78
CA ASP A 519 6.49 26.52 -22.91
C ASP A 519 6.66 26.07 -21.47
N LYS A 520 7.67 26.55 -20.77
CA LYS A 520 7.94 26.22 -19.36
C LYS A 520 6.74 26.51 -18.45
N ASN A 521 5.97 27.56 -18.78
CA ASN A 521 4.75 28.00 -18.07
C ASN A 521 3.46 27.58 -18.79
N GLY A 522 3.53 26.68 -19.76
CA GLY A 522 2.48 26.33 -20.72
C GLY A 522 1.20 25.73 -20.13
N GLU A 523 1.17 25.46 -18.82
CA GLU A 523 -0.06 25.05 -18.13
C GLU A 523 -1.14 26.14 -18.13
N ASN A 524 -0.76 27.40 -18.31
CA ASN A 524 -1.67 28.55 -18.31
C ASN A 524 -2.37 28.78 -19.66
N ASN A 525 -1.89 28.19 -20.77
CA ASN A 525 -2.51 28.25 -22.10
C ASN A 525 -2.39 26.89 -22.84
N SER A 526 -3.17 25.93 -22.38
CA SER A 526 -3.14 24.55 -22.86
C SER A 526 -3.61 24.36 -24.32
N GLU A 527 -4.12 25.38 -24.99
CA GLU A 527 -4.51 25.31 -26.41
C GLU A 527 -3.32 25.43 -27.35
N LYS A 528 -2.38 26.31 -27.04
CA LYS A 528 -1.19 26.60 -27.88
C LYS A 528 0.08 25.90 -27.39
N TYR A 529 0.19 25.69 -26.10
CA TYR A 529 1.42 25.22 -25.46
C TYR A 529 1.26 23.92 -24.71
N PHE A 530 2.35 23.19 -24.53
CA PHE A 530 2.46 22.07 -23.59
C PHE A 530 3.58 22.33 -22.58
N GLY A 531 3.37 21.91 -21.34
CA GLY A 531 4.30 22.13 -20.22
C GLY A 531 5.36 21.04 -20.05
N LYS A 532 6.19 21.22 -19.02
CA LYS A 532 7.35 20.38 -18.66
C LYS A 532 7.05 18.86 -18.63
N TYR A 533 5.88 18.43 -18.18
CA TYR A 533 5.56 17.01 -18.10
C TYR A 533 5.45 16.31 -19.46
N ILE A 534 4.82 16.96 -20.45
CA ILE A 534 4.69 16.41 -21.81
C ILE A 534 6.06 16.40 -22.47
N PHE A 535 6.85 17.45 -22.30
CA PHE A 535 8.22 17.53 -22.81
C PHE A 535 9.10 16.41 -22.24
N ALA A 536 9.09 16.20 -20.92
CA ALA A 536 9.85 15.14 -20.27
C ALA A 536 9.47 13.74 -20.80
N ASN A 537 8.16 13.48 -21.03
CA ASN A 537 7.73 12.22 -21.62
C ASN A 537 8.16 12.05 -23.08
N HIS A 538 8.22 13.15 -23.86
CA HIS A 538 8.79 13.13 -25.21
C HIS A 538 10.27 12.75 -25.14
N VAL A 539 11.05 13.40 -24.29
CA VAL A 539 12.46 13.07 -24.05
C VAL A 539 12.64 11.62 -23.64
N LYS A 540 11.84 11.12 -22.71
CA LYS A 540 11.85 9.70 -22.29
C LYS A 540 11.61 8.74 -23.45
N LYS A 541 10.72 9.08 -24.38
CA LYS A 541 10.37 8.23 -25.52
C LYS A 541 11.49 8.21 -26.57
N TYR A 542 12.10 9.35 -26.83
CA TYR A 542 13.05 9.54 -27.91
C TYR A 542 14.50 9.70 -27.46
N TYR A 543 14.86 9.38 -26.20
CA TYR A 543 16.17 9.63 -25.58
C TYR A 543 17.36 9.12 -26.43
N LYS A 544 17.20 8.07 -27.23
CA LYS A 544 18.28 7.56 -28.09
C LYS A 544 18.69 8.55 -29.19
N LYS A 545 17.75 9.39 -29.68
CA LYS A 545 17.96 10.35 -30.77
C LYS A 545 18.36 11.75 -30.27
N ILE A 546 18.06 12.04 -29.00
CA ILE A 546 18.28 13.37 -28.40
C ILE A 546 19.75 13.53 -28.01
N ASN A 547 20.30 14.74 -28.23
CA ASN A 547 21.61 15.13 -27.74
C ASN A 547 21.53 15.53 -26.27
N PHE A 548 22.40 14.96 -25.42
CA PHE A 548 22.52 15.27 -24.01
C PHE A 548 23.92 15.75 -23.63
N ASN A 549 24.66 16.34 -24.55
CA ASN A 549 26.04 16.76 -24.28
C ASN A 549 26.14 17.79 -23.15
N GLU A 550 25.20 18.73 -23.07
CA GLU A 550 25.14 19.72 -21.99
C GLU A 550 24.78 19.11 -20.61
N PHE A 551 24.30 17.88 -20.57
CA PHE A 551 24.10 17.13 -19.33
C PHE A 551 25.39 16.50 -18.79
N ILE A 552 26.45 16.39 -19.61
CA ILE A 552 27.67 15.67 -19.22
C ILE A 552 28.30 16.25 -17.95
N PRO A 553 28.46 17.58 -17.76
CA PRO A 553 29.02 18.11 -16.52
C PRO A 553 28.22 17.74 -15.27
N LEU A 554 26.88 17.71 -15.37
CA LEU A 554 25.99 17.27 -14.29
C LEU A 554 26.19 15.79 -13.99
N LEU A 555 26.26 14.94 -15.02
CA LEU A 555 26.45 13.49 -14.87
C LEU A 555 27.84 13.13 -14.34
N ASP A 556 28.89 13.86 -14.77
CA ASP A 556 30.24 13.69 -14.25
C ASP A 556 30.29 14.02 -12.75
N SER A 557 29.69 15.16 -12.34
CA SER A 557 29.59 15.54 -10.92
C SER A 557 28.80 14.52 -10.10
N LEU A 558 27.70 13.98 -10.63
CA LEU A 558 26.96 12.88 -9.97
C LEU A 558 27.81 11.63 -9.83
N ASN A 559 28.59 11.27 -10.83
CA ASN A 559 29.46 10.09 -10.83
C ASN A 559 30.64 10.21 -9.86
N GLU A 560 31.14 11.44 -9.64
CA GLU A 560 32.18 11.74 -8.63
C GLU A 560 31.62 11.60 -7.20
N LEU A 561 30.40 12.09 -6.97
CA LEU A 561 29.76 12.03 -5.66
C LEU A 561 29.32 10.61 -5.27
N CYS A 562 29.03 9.72 -6.23
CA CYS A 562 28.56 8.36 -6.05
C CYS A 562 29.71 7.33 -6.23
#